data_23828be7333bfdacf585dbc819cbbc42
#
_entry.id   23828be7333bfdacf585dbc819cbbc42
#
_cell.length_a   1.000
_cell.length_b   1.000
_cell.length_c   1.000
_cell.angle_alpha   90.00
_cell.angle_beta   90.00
_cell.angle_gamma   90.00
#
_symmetry.space_group_name_H-M   'P 1'
#
loop_
_entity.id
_entity.type
_entity.pdbx_description
1 polymer ?
#
loop_
_entity_poly.entity_id
_entity_poly.type
_entity_poly.pdbx_seq_one_letter_code
_entity_poly.pdbx_strand_id
1 'polypeptide(L)'
;GEPFQDTFTKEVWSKIGAESDASFLAYRYGIPLTHGGFLSNMRDMARFGLLFTPSYKVVSDDRIVTENTLELLLDRPNPNLIRSDGSHNIYQWDYIDQDGFMIKGGWGGQALVVNPKLDIVAVYTSYFKDDYSQQNLRDPMLKVLRELYLKN
;
A
#
# COMPACT_ATOMS: atom_id res chain seq x y z
N GLY A 1 -1.80 23.04 14.50
CA GLY A 1 -1.56 22.22 13.31
C GLY A 1 -2.89 21.82 12.69
N GLU A 2 -2.86 21.48 11.43
CA GLU A 2 -4.02 21.00 10.68
C GLU A 2 -4.31 19.54 11.09
N PRO A 3 -5.58 19.09 11.21
CA PRO A 3 -5.91 17.71 11.46
C PRO A 3 -5.37 16.77 10.38
N PHE A 4 -4.93 15.57 10.76
CA PHE A 4 -4.31 14.62 9.83
C PHE A 4 -5.22 14.27 8.64
N GLN A 5 -6.50 14.02 8.88
CA GLN A 5 -7.46 13.67 7.84
C GLN A 5 -7.65 14.81 6.82
N ASP A 6 -7.58 16.06 7.25
CA ASP A 6 -7.73 17.23 6.39
C ASP A 6 -6.49 17.38 5.49
N THR A 7 -5.30 17.24 6.09
CA THR A 7 -4.03 17.21 5.35
C THR A 7 -4.01 16.06 4.34
N PHE A 8 -4.40 14.84 4.76
CA PHE A 8 -4.44 13.69 3.86
C PHE A 8 -5.43 13.90 2.71
N THR A 9 -6.61 14.43 2.98
CA THR A 9 -7.60 14.75 1.96
C THR A 9 -7.03 15.74 0.95
N LYS A 10 -6.47 16.84 1.41
CA LYS A 10 -5.95 17.92 0.58
C LYS A 10 -4.73 17.49 -0.25
N GLU A 11 -3.77 16.79 0.36
CA GLU A 11 -2.49 16.51 -0.27
C GLU A 11 -2.47 15.18 -1.05
N VAL A 12 -3.42 14.28 -0.79
CA VAL A 12 -3.43 12.96 -1.41
C VAL A 12 -4.80 12.63 -2.01
N TRP A 13 -5.84 12.49 -1.18
CA TRP A 13 -7.09 11.86 -1.60
C TRP A 13 -7.83 12.62 -2.68
N SER A 14 -7.89 13.94 -2.59
CA SER A 14 -8.52 14.78 -3.62
C SER A 14 -7.73 14.83 -4.94
N LYS A 15 -6.45 14.45 -4.90
CA LYS A 15 -5.55 14.52 -6.07
C LYS A 15 -5.51 13.25 -6.91
N ILE A 16 -6.07 12.15 -6.42
CA ILE A 16 -6.04 10.85 -7.12
C ILE A 16 -7.32 10.54 -7.89
N GLY A 17 -8.25 11.48 -7.98
CA GLY A 17 -9.53 11.25 -8.63
C GLY A 17 -10.35 10.15 -7.96
N ALA A 18 -10.32 10.07 -6.63
CA ALA A 18 -11.07 9.08 -5.87
C ALA A 18 -12.57 9.19 -6.18
N GLU A 19 -13.23 8.04 -6.35
CA GLU A 19 -14.65 7.96 -6.70
C GLU A 19 -15.57 8.13 -5.48
N SER A 20 -15.00 7.91 -4.29
CA SER A 20 -15.75 7.93 -3.04
C SER A 20 -14.94 8.54 -1.91
N ASP A 21 -15.66 9.00 -0.90
CA ASP A 21 -15.04 9.35 0.36
C ASP A 21 -14.38 8.13 1.00
N ALA A 22 -13.31 8.39 1.73
CA ALA A 22 -12.67 7.42 2.59
C ALA A 22 -12.84 7.81 4.06
N SER A 23 -12.61 6.87 4.96
CA SER A 23 -12.76 7.11 6.40
C SER A 23 -11.56 6.58 7.16
N PHE A 24 -11.23 7.23 8.26
CA PHE A 24 -10.31 6.70 9.26
C PHE A 24 -11.08 6.24 10.49
N LEU A 25 -10.78 5.06 10.97
CA LEU A 25 -11.15 4.72 12.34
C LEU A 25 -10.46 5.69 13.30
N ALA A 26 -11.18 6.14 14.30
CA ALA A 26 -10.64 7.09 15.26
C ALA A 26 -10.77 6.56 16.68
N TYR A 27 -9.79 6.92 17.49
CA TYR A 27 -9.88 6.78 18.93
C TYR A 27 -10.86 7.79 19.53
N ARG A 28 -11.02 7.69 20.84
CA ARG A 28 -11.71 8.70 21.63
C ARG A 28 -11.17 10.10 21.26
N TYR A 29 -12.09 11.07 21.17
CA TYR A 29 -11.83 12.45 20.75
C TYR A 29 -11.51 12.66 19.27
N GLY A 30 -11.84 11.70 18.39
CA GLY A 30 -11.72 11.89 16.96
C GLY A 30 -10.27 11.84 16.41
N ILE A 31 -9.32 11.35 17.21
CA ILE A 31 -7.93 11.19 16.74
C ILE A 31 -7.85 9.97 15.83
N PRO A 32 -7.50 10.13 14.54
CA PRO A 32 -7.47 9.02 13.60
C PRO A 32 -6.34 8.03 13.89
N LEU A 33 -6.60 6.75 13.59
CA LEU A 33 -5.61 5.70 13.61
C LEU A 33 -4.73 5.80 12.35
N THR A 34 -3.54 6.36 12.49
CA THR A 34 -2.64 6.57 11.33
C THR A 34 -1.83 5.33 10.94
N HIS A 35 -1.78 4.30 11.79
CA HIS A 35 -1.09 3.03 11.53
C HIS A 35 -2.00 1.96 10.94
N GLY A 36 -3.31 2.21 10.90
CA GLY A 36 -4.32 1.30 10.38
C GLY A 36 -5.70 1.94 10.41
N GLY A 37 -6.74 1.20 10.05
CA GLY A 37 -8.12 1.70 10.14
C GLY A 37 -8.51 2.70 9.04
N PHE A 38 -7.75 2.78 7.97
CA PHE A 38 -8.16 3.47 6.76
C PHE A 38 -9.12 2.59 5.96
N LEU A 39 -10.29 3.11 5.64
CA LEU A 39 -11.38 2.41 4.96
C LEU A 39 -11.69 3.10 3.64
N SER A 40 -11.56 2.38 2.55
CA SER A 40 -11.93 2.85 1.22
C SER A 40 -12.39 1.69 0.33
N ASN A 41 -12.89 1.99 -0.86
CA ASN A 41 -13.18 0.97 -1.85
C ASN A 41 -11.89 0.47 -2.56
N MET A 42 -11.99 -0.67 -3.24
CA MET A 42 -10.84 -1.30 -3.92
C MET A 42 -10.27 -0.44 -5.05
N ARG A 43 -11.12 0.25 -5.79
CA ARG A 43 -10.69 1.09 -6.92
C ARG A 43 -9.87 2.28 -6.47
N ASP A 44 -10.32 2.94 -5.41
CA ASP A 44 -9.60 4.09 -4.89
C ASP A 44 -8.30 3.68 -4.20
N MET A 45 -8.26 2.48 -3.58
CA MET A 45 -6.99 1.90 -3.13
C MET A 45 -6.04 1.59 -4.29
N ALA A 46 -6.56 1.14 -5.43
CA ALA A 46 -5.73 0.94 -6.61
C ALA A 46 -5.20 2.28 -7.17
N ARG A 47 -6.02 3.34 -7.19
CA ARG A 47 -5.58 4.69 -7.54
C ARG A 47 -4.48 5.20 -6.61
N PHE A 48 -4.65 4.99 -5.31
CA PHE A 48 -3.60 5.30 -4.34
C PHE A 48 -2.31 4.53 -4.63
N GLY A 49 -2.42 3.24 -4.96
CA GLY A 49 -1.29 2.40 -5.33
C GLY A 49 -0.53 2.91 -6.56
N LEU A 50 -1.23 3.45 -7.55
CA LEU A 50 -0.62 4.02 -8.76
C LEU A 50 0.32 5.19 -8.47
N LEU A 51 0.16 5.89 -7.36
CA LEU A 51 1.07 6.96 -6.96
C LEU A 51 2.52 6.49 -6.80
N PHE A 52 2.73 5.21 -6.54
CA PHE A 52 4.04 4.58 -6.35
C PHE A 52 4.64 4.03 -7.64
N THR A 53 3.95 4.15 -8.77
CA THR A 53 4.35 3.56 -10.05
C THR A 53 4.67 4.63 -11.11
N PRO A 54 5.31 4.26 -12.23
CA PRO A 54 5.47 5.14 -13.39
C PRO A 54 4.14 5.66 -13.93
N SER A 55 3.07 4.88 -13.82
CA SER A 55 1.72 5.23 -14.28
C SER A 55 0.95 6.19 -13.35
N TYR A 56 1.59 6.83 -12.38
CA TYR A 56 0.93 7.77 -11.46
C TYR A 56 0.11 8.86 -12.16
N LYS A 57 0.52 9.28 -13.36
CA LYS A 57 -0.19 10.32 -14.16
C LYS A 57 -1.60 9.90 -14.58
N VAL A 58 -1.94 8.63 -14.50
CA VAL A 58 -3.31 8.14 -14.75
C VAL A 58 -4.29 8.67 -13.70
N VAL A 59 -3.80 8.97 -12.51
CA VAL A 59 -4.63 9.36 -11.36
C VAL A 59 -4.28 10.73 -10.79
N SER A 60 -3.09 11.26 -11.02
CA SER A 60 -2.66 12.55 -10.45
C SER A 60 -1.73 13.29 -11.39
N ASP A 61 -1.94 14.59 -11.56
CA ASP A 61 -1.01 15.47 -12.27
C ASP A 61 0.28 15.69 -11.46
N ASP A 62 0.18 15.61 -10.13
CA ASP A 62 1.30 15.82 -9.23
C ASP A 62 2.09 14.51 -8.97
N ARG A 63 3.41 14.60 -8.93
CA ARG A 63 4.29 13.53 -8.45
C ARG A 63 4.29 13.50 -6.91
N ILE A 64 3.25 12.96 -6.30
CA ILE A 64 3.08 12.91 -4.83
C ILE A 64 4.15 12.02 -4.19
N VAL A 65 4.39 10.83 -4.75
CA VAL A 65 5.47 9.93 -4.31
C VAL A 65 6.69 10.17 -5.19
N THR A 66 7.74 10.74 -4.61
CA THR A 66 8.96 11.09 -5.33
C THR A 66 9.84 9.87 -5.60
N GLU A 67 10.74 9.98 -6.59
CA GLU A 67 11.72 8.94 -6.89
C GLU A 67 12.64 8.67 -5.70
N ASN A 68 13.07 9.71 -4.99
CA ASN A 68 13.87 9.54 -3.77
C ASN A 68 13.13 8.73 -2.70
N THR A 69 11.80 8.90 -2.58
CA THR A 69 10.99 8.07 -1.68
C THR A 69 11.00 6.60 -2.13
N LEU A 70 10.87 6.33 -3.42
CA LEU A 70 10.93 4.97 -3.96
C LEU A 70 12.31 4.32 -3.78
N GLU A 71 13.39 5.07 -3.97
CA GLU A 71 14.75 4.58 -3.66
C GLU A 71 14.90 4.20 -2.20
N LEU A 72 14.40 5.02 -1.27
CA LEU A 72 14.44 4.72 0.16
C LEU A 72 13.64 3.46 0.51
N LEU A 73 12.55 3.21 -0.19
CA LEU A 73 11.70 2.04 0.02
C LEU A 73 12.35 0.75 -0.53
N LEU A 74 12.91 0.82 -1.74
CA LEU A 74 13.28 -0.36 -2.53
C LEU A 74 14.77 -0.65 -2.52
N ASP A 75 15.60 0.37 -2.67
CA ASP A 75 17.02 0.20 -3.00
C ASP A 75 17.95 0.52 -1.82
N ARG A 76 17.43 1.12 -0.75
CA ARG A 76 18.21 1.48 0.45
C ARG A 76 17.56 1.00 1.76
N PRO A 77 17.19 -0.27 1.88
CA PRO A 77 16.63 -0.74 3.14
C PRO A 77 17.70 -0.66 4.25
N ASN A 78 17.25 -0.34 5.46
CA ASN A 78 18.12 -0.42 6.62
C ASN A 78 18.53 -1.90 6.83
N PRO A 79 19.85 -2.22 6.80
CA PRO A 79 20.31 -3.60 6.92
C PRO A 79 19.81 -4.33 8.19
N ASN A 80 19.58 -3.59 9.27
CA ASN A 80 19.06 -4.13 10.53
C ASN A 80 17.57 -4.53 10.49
N LEU A 81 16.86 -4.12 9.44
CA LEU A 81 15.44 -4.43 9.24
C LEU A 81 15.22 -5.52 8.19
N ILE A 82 16.27 -6.00 7.54
CA ILE A 82 16.19 -7.07 6.55
C ILE A 82 15.98 -8.40 7.27
N ARG A 83 14.95 -9.14 6.87
CA ARG A 83 14.62 -10.47 7.38
C ARG A 83 15.48 -11.54 6.68
N SER A 84 15.44 -12.76 7.22
CA SER A 84 16.19 -13.90 6.65
C SER A 84 15.80 -14.28 5.23
N ASP A 85 14.58 -13.93 4.81
CA ASP A 85 14.08 -14.11 3.44
C ASP A 85 14.43 -12.93 2.51
N GLY A 86 15.21 -11.95 2.99
CA GLY A 86 15.62 -10.76 2.26
C GLY A 86 14.54 -9.67 2.18
N SER A 87 13.37 -9.91 2.75
CA SER A 87 12.33 -8.89 2.83
C SER A 87 12.59 -7.90 3.97
N HIS A 88 11.96 -6.75 3.89
CA HIS A 88 12.01 -5.73 4.94
C HIS A 88 10.66 -5.01 5.08
N ASN A 89 10.53 -4.20 6.12
CA ASN A 89 9.41 -3.29 6.30
C ASN A 89 9.92 -1.87 6.57
N ILE A 90 9.27 -0.88 6.00
CA ILE A 90 9.61 0.54 6.17
C ILE A 90 8.41 1.41 5.82
N TYR A 91 8.26 2.57 6.48
CA TYR A 91 7.22 3.57 6.22
C TYR A 91 5.81 2.99 6.10
N GLN A 92 5.44 2.10 7.02
CA GLN A 92 4.14 1.41 7.08
C GLN A 92 3.88 0.37 5.96
N TRP A 93 4.82 0.13 5.05
CA TRP A 93 4.77 -1.07 4.22
C TRP A 93 5.13 -2.28 5.10
N ASP A 94 4.23 -3.24 5.17
CA ASP A 94 4.39 -4.40 6.06
C ASP A 94 5.42 -5.40 5.53
N TYR A 95 5.59 -5.41 4.20
CA TYR A 95 6.46 -6.34 3.52
C TYR A 95 6.93 -5.72 2.19
N ILE A 96 8.23 -5.71 1.97
CA ILE A 96 8.86 -5.37 0.68
C ILE A 96 9.86 -6.50 0.38
N ASP A 97 9.68 -7.18 -0.75
CA ASP A 97 10.54 -8.29 -1.12
C ASP A 97 11.67 -7.91 -2.08
N GLN A 98 12.52 -8.90 -2.40
CA GLN A 98 13.67 -8.70 -3.30
C GLN A 98 13.26 -8.45 -4.75
N ASP A 99 12.07 -8.86 -5.16
CA ASP A 99 11.51 -8.60 -6.49
C ASP A 99 10.89 -7.19 -6.59
N GLY A 100 10.84 -6.45 -5.49
CA GLY A 100 10.28 -5.11 -5.40
C GLY A 100 8.77 -5.06 -5.20
N PHE A 101 8.13 -6.15 -4.82
CA PHE A 101 6.72 -6.13 -4.41
C PHE A 101 6.58 -5.54 -3.00
N MET A 102 5.86 -4.44 -2.92
CA MET A 102 5.54 -3.71 -1.70
C MET A 102 4.11 -4.07 -1.30
N ILE A 103 3.90 -4.49 -0.07
CA ILE A 103 2.59 -4.93 0.42
C ILE A 103 2.20 -4.18 1.68
N LYS A 104 1.01 -3.58 1.65
CA LYS A 104 0.33 -3.07 2.82
C LYS A 104 -0.90 -3.92 3.09
N GLY A 105 -0.85 -4.69 4.15
CA GLY A 105 -1.94 -5.54 4.59
C GLY A 105 -2.95 -4.80 5.46
N GLY A 106 -4.12 -5.39 5.60
CA GLY A 106 -5.15 -4.97 6.53
C GLY A 106 -5.57 -6.10 7.47
N TRP A 107 -6.23 -5.77 8.56
CA TRP A 107 -6.58 -6.70 9.62
C TRP A 107 -7.45 -7.89 9.14
N GLY A 108 -8.40 -7.64 8.24
CA GLY A 108 -9.28 -8.68 7.70
C GLY A 108 -8.67 -9.49 6.54
N GLY A 109 -7.35 -9.37 6.28
CA GLY A 109 -6.67 -10.08 5.21
C GLY A 109 -6.72 -9.40 3.83
N GLN A 110 -7.26 -8.20 3.77
CA GLN A 110 -7.18 -7.36 2.57
C GLN A 110 -5.75 -6.83 2.39
N ALA A 111 -5.35 -6.51 1.15
CA ALA A 111 -4.10 -5.81 0.91
C ALA A 111 -4.07 -5.00 -0.37
N LEU A 112 -3.18 -4.01 -0.35
CA LEU A 112 -2.63 -3.32 -1.50
C LEU A 112 -1.25 -3.90 -1.80
N VAL A 113 -1.02 -4.29 -3.04
CA VAL A 113 0.27 -4.75 -3.57
C VAL A 113 0.70 -3.81 -4.69
N VAL A 114 1.93 -3.33 -4.61
CA VAL A 114 2.51 -2.44 -5.63
C VAL A 114 3.88 -2.96 -6.02
N ASN A 115 4.19 -2.96 -7.31
CA ASN A 115 5.56 -3.12 -7.78
C ASN A 115 5.90 -1.96 -8.73
N PRO A 116 6.66 -0.96 -8.27
CA PRO A 116 7.01 0.21 -9.08
C PRO A 116 7.84 -0.13 -10.32
N LYS A 117 8.71 -1.14 -10.25
CA LYS A 117 9.59 -1.53 -11.36
C LYS A 117 8.82 -2.22 -12.49
N LEU A 118 7.77 -2.94 -12.15
CA LEU A 118 6.90 -3.64 -13.11
C LEU A 118 5.65 -2.84 -13.49
N ASP A 119 5.46 -1.66 -12.91
CA ASP A 119 4.28 -0.81 -13.09
C ASP A 119 2.97 -1.54 -12.73
N ILE A 120 2.97 -2.27 -11.62
CA ILE A 120 1.86 -3.12 -11.18
C ILE A 120 1.24 -2.58 -9.90
N VAL A 121 -0.09 -2.55 -9.89
CA VAL A 121 -0.91 -2.41 -8.68
C VAL A 121 -1.93 -3.52 -8.65
N ALA A 122 -2.04 -4.20 -7.51
CA ALA A 122 -3.09 -5.17 -7.23
C ALA A 122 -3.72 -4.89 -5.86
N VAL A 123 -5.03 -4.98 -5.81
CA VAL A 123 -5.80 -4.85 -4.56
C VAL A 123 -6.67 -6.07 -4.41
N TYR A 124 -6.68 -6.64 -3.24
CA TYR A 124 -7.62 -7.71 -2.92
C TYR A 124 -8.29 -7.46 -1.58
N THR A 125 -9.51 -7.94 -1.47
CA THR A 125 -10.26 -7.94 -0.22
C THR A 125 -10.48 -9.37 0.23
N SER A 126 -10.46 -9.56 1.52
CA SER A 126 -10.67 -10.84 2.16
C SER A 126 -11.37 -10.62 3.49
N TYR A 127 -11.95 -11.65 4.01
CA TYR A 127 -12.49 -11.69 5.35
C TYR A 127 -12.06 -13.00 6.01
N PHE A 128 -11.33 -12.88 7.10
CA PHE A 128 -10.96 -14.05 7.88
C PHE A 128 -12.16 -14.59 8.64
N LYS A 129 -12.23 -15.92 8.74
CA LYS A 129 -13.30 -16.59 9.49
C LYS A 129 -13.25 -16.26 10.97
N ASP A 130 -12.06 -16.02 11.49
CA ASP A 130 -11.80 -15.61 12.86
C ASP A 130 -10.49 -14.78 12.91
N ASP A 131 -10.28 -14.02 13.98
CA ASP A 131 -9.13 -13.13 14.15
C ASP A 131 -7.78 -13.87 14.21
N TYR A 132 -7.80 -15.19 14.32
CA TYR A 132 -6.61 -16.05 14.42
C TYR A 132 -6.36 -16.85 13.15
N SER A 133 -7.30 -16.86 12.21
CA SER A 133 -7.10 -17.55 10.94
C SER A 133 -6.08 -16.76 10.11
N GLN A 134 -4.85 -17.24 10.11
CA GLN A 134 -3.76 -16.69 9.31
C GLN A 134 -3.89 -17.11 7.83
N GLN A 135 -5.07 -17.05 7.27
CA GLN A 135 -5.27 -17.26 5.83
C GLN A 135 -4.68 -16.07 5.08
N ASN A 136 -3.39 -16.15 4.92
CA ASN A 136 -2.62 -15.13 4.25
C ASN A 136 -2.77 -15.28 2.73
N LEU A 137 -3.56 -14.43 2.11
CA LEU A 137 -3.68 -14.37 0.65
C LEU A 137 -2.46 -13.71 -0.02
N ARG A 138 -1.51 -13.18 0.74
CA ARG A 138 -0.28 -12.58 0.22
C ARG A 138 0.48 -13.56 -0.68
N ASP A 139 0.78 -14.74 -0.18
CA ASP A 139 1.62 -15.69 -0.89
C ASP A 139 0.97 -16.23 -2.17
N PRO A 140 -0.33 -16.62 -2.19
CA PRO A 140 -1.03 -16.89 -3.43
C PRO A 140 -1.05 -15.74 -4.42
N MET A 141 -1.30 -14.51 -3.97
CA MET A 141 -1.31 -13.33 -4.83
C MET A 141 0.07 -13.07 -5.43
N LEU A 142 1.13 -13.08 -4.63
CA LEU A 142 2.50 -12.90 -5.11
C LEU A 142 2.90 -14.00 -6.09
N LYS A 143 2.48 -15.24 -5.85
CA LYS A 143 2.73 -16.32 -6.79
C LYS A 143 2.12 -16.03 -8.16
N VAL A 144 0.85 -15.61 -8.20
CA VAL A 144 0.17 -15.25 -9.45
C VAL A 144 0.86 -14.09 -10.13
N LEU A 145 1.19 -13.02 -9.41
CA LEU A 145 1.85 -11.85 -9.98
C LEU A 145 3.25 -12.19 -10.54
N ARG A 146 4.02 -13.01 -9.83
CA ARG A 146 5.33 -13.48 -10.32
C ARG A 146 5.20 -14.37 -11.56
N GLU A 147 4.21 -15.23 -11.59
CA GLU A 147 3.94 -16.08 -12.76
C GLU A 147 3.56 -15.27 -14.00
N LEU A 148 2.81 -14.20 -13.82
CA LEU A 148 2.37 -13.35 -14.93
C LEU A 148 3.45 -12.37 -15.43
N TYR A 149 4.31 -11.87 -14.56
CA TYR A 149 5.15 -10.71 -14.87
C TYR A 149 6.66 -10.93 -14.70
N LEU A 150 7.10 -12.00 -14.04
CA LEU A 150 8.53 -12.31 -13.84
C LEU A 150 8.98 -13.60 -14.54
N LYS A 151 8.07 -14.45 -14.97
CA LYS A 151 8.42 -15.63 -15.77
C LYS A 151 8.35 -15.26 -17.26
N ASN A 152 9.48 -14.85 -17.81
CA ASN A 152 9.79 -14.90 -19.24
C ASN A 152 10.76 -16.03 -19.49
#